data_b4f2242413be48ce8db7d015af29c5d5
#
_entry.id   b4f2242413be48ce8db7d015af29c5d5
#
_cell.length_a   1.000
_cell.length_b   1.000
_cell.length_c   1.000
_cell.angle_alpha   90.00
_cell.angle_beta   90.00
_cell.angle_gamma   90.00
#
_symmetry.space_group_name_H-M   'P 1'
#
loop_
_entity.id
_entity.type
_entity.pdbx_description
1 polymer ?
#
loop_
_entity_poly.entity_id
_entity_poly.type
_entity_poly.pdbx_seq_one_letter_code
_entity_poly.pdbx_strand_id
1 'polypeptide(L)'
;VGSEMCIRDRNYVVVDLEWNQAMSSKSSVFNRLPIHLRGEIIQIGAVRLNEDMTPGEEFQIDVKPVYFKRMHYKVKKLTGFDRERLAAGVSFPEALAQFRAWCGDDVTFLTWGCDDQGILEQNIIIHDLDWDWIAGWINLQLIYNLQTDGDRNQKSLATAMEHFAIEQTRIAHDALGDAYNTALVCTHLNMEKGLADYHDAAQKLTTRLPKEHHGESNGPDPIEHVASESYPTKSELFGDAAFVTPCCPLCSGEVQYSKWVNQGDQRYMTLGECPTDGKLLVRLKFRKADDCTWSATRLTYQATDSMESYYKAKAAQPRKRGRGKSRRRPAKTAQSAPQ
;
A
#
# COMPACT_ATOMS: atom_id res chain seq x y z
N VAL A 1 -10.26 -34.45 -15.47
CA VAL A 1 -11.44 -33.77 -16.03
C VAL A 1 -11.78 -32.71 -15.00
N GLY A 2 -11.15 -31.52 -15.10
CA GLY A 2 -11.46 -30.37 -14.26
C GLY A 2 -12.82 -29.84 -14.67
N SER A 3 -13.76 -29.80 -13.75
CA SER A 3 -15.03 -29.06 -13.90
C SER A 3 -14.69 -27.60 -14.16
N GLU A 4 -14.92 -27.09 -15.37
CA GLU A 4 -15.05 -25.67 -15.63
C GLU A 4 -16.24 -25.17 -14.81
N MET A 5 -15.96 -24.69 -13.61
CA MET A 5 -16.95 -24.04 -12.77
C MET A 5 -17.29 -22.71 -13.44
N CYS A 6 -18.46 -22.60 -14.02
CA CYS A 6 -18.94 -21.39 -14.66
C CYS A 6 -18.85 -20.21 -13.70
N ILE A 7 -18.42 -19.05 -14.18
CA ILE A 7 -18.38 -17.78 -13.44
C ILE A 7 -19.75 -17.47 -12.79
N ARG A 8 -20.83 -17.91 -13.42
CA ARG A 8 -22.22 -17.74 -12.97
C ARG A 8 -22.58 -18.45 -11.67
N ASP A 9 -21.81 -19.45 -11.26
CA ASP A 9 -22.07 -20.24 -10.04
C ASP A 9 -21.30 -19.72 -8.82
N ARG A 10 -20.55 -18.62 -8.94
CA ARG A 10 -19.73 -18.07 -7.86
C ARG A 10 -20.40 -16.88 -7.19
N ASN A 11 -20.29 -16.84 -5.87
CA ASN A 11 -20.75 -15.72 -5.05
C ASN A 11 -19.72 -14.59 -5.04
N TYR A 12 -19.89 -13.60 -5.88
CA TYR A 12 -19.00 -12.43 -5.96
C TYR A 12 -19.57 -11.26 -5.16
N VAL A 13 -18.75 -10.70 -4.29
CA VAL A 13 -19.09 -9.52 -3.48
C VAL A 13 -17.99 -8.48 -3.63
N VAL A 14 -18.35 -7.29 -4.07
CA VAL A 14 -17.46 -6.12 -4.01
C VAL A 14 -17.46 -5.61 -2.60
N VAL A 15 -16.28 -5.44 -2.00
CA VAL A 15 -16.13 -4.95 -0.63
C VAL A 15 -15.14 -3.80 -0.59
N ASP A 16 -15.46 -2.79 0.20
CA ASP A 16 -14.59 -1.70 0.58
C ASP A 16 -14.66 -1.49 2.09
N LEU A 17 -13.55 -1.10 2.68
CA LEU A 17 -13.40 -0.94 4.11
C LEU A 17 -12.92 0.45 4.45
N GLU A 18 -13.51 1.07 5.46
CA GLU A 18 -12.93 2.24 6.08
C GLU A 18 -12.28 1.84 7.41
N TRP A 19 -11.09 2.35 7.68
CA TRP A 19 -10.36 2.01 8.92
C TRP A 19 -9.68 3.21 9.56
N ASN A 20 -9.65 3.18 10.88
CA ASN A 20 -8.92 4.15 11.68
C ASN A 20 -7.47 3.69 11.89
N GLN A 21 -6.58 4.62 12.11
CA GLN A 21 -5.15 4.39 12.28
C GLN A 21 -4.67 4.88 13.65
N ALA A 22 -3.54 4.33 14.10
CA ALA A 22 -2.87 4.85 15.28
C ALA A 22 -2.43 6.32 15.09
N MET A 23 -2.55 7.13 16.13
CA MET A 23 -2.09 8.53 16.10
C MET A 23 -0.57 8.66 15.95
N SER A 24 0.18 7.61 16.27
CA SER A 24 1.63 7.57 16.20
C SER A 24 2.10 6.12 16.00
N SER A 25 3.18 5.94 15.23
CA SER A 25 3.87 4.65 15.09
C SER A 25 4.46 4.13 16.42
N LYS A 26 4.56 4.98 17.44
CA LYS A 26 5.00 4.63 18.80
C LYS A 26 3.84 4.37 19.76
N SER A 27 2.64 4.10 19.25
CA SER A 27 1.49 3.82 20.10
C SER A 27 1.72 2.58 20.97
N SER A 28 1.46 2.68 22.27
CA SER A 28 1.54 1.53 23.20
C SER A 28 0.53 0.41 22.89
N VAL A 29 -0.43 0.67 22.01
CA VAL A 29 -1.37 -0.34 21.51
C VAL A 29 -0.62 -1.48 20.84
N PHE A 30 0.43 -1.18 20.05
CA PHE A 30 1.20 -2.20 19.34
C PHE A 30 1.89 -3.22 20.25
N ASN A 31 2.23 -2.82 21.48
CA ASN A 31 2.84 -3.74 22.46
C ASN A 31 1.85 -4.74 23.08
N ARG A 32 0.55 -4.58 22.81
CA ARG A 32 -0.54 -5.40 23.37
C ARG A 32 -1.21 -6.29 22.35
N LEU A 33 -0.83 -6.17 21.08
CA LEU A 33 -1.40 -6.92 19.98
C LEU A 33 -0.42 -8.01 19.51
N PRO A 34 -0.92 -9.15 19.06
CA PRO A 34 -0.07 -10.24 18.55
C PRO A 34 0.61 -9.87 17.22
N ILE A 35 0.06 -8.88 16.50
CA ILE A 35 0.56 -8.39 15.23
C ILE A 35 0.59 -6.86 15.21
N HIS A 36 1.33 -6.29 14.26
CA HIS A 36 1.31 -4.85 14.02
C HIS A 36 0.04 -4.46 13.23
N LEU A 37 -0.98 -3.99 13.93
CA LEU A 37 -2.25 -3.57 13.34
C LEU A 37 -2.08 -2.29 12.51
N ARG A 38 -2.25 -2.37 11.20
CA ARG A 38 -2.18 -1.21 10.29
C ARG A 38 -3.38 -0.28 10.44
N GLY A 39 -4.55 -0.87 10.57
CA GLY A 39 -5.82 -0.17 10.68
C GLY A 39 -6.86 -0.98 11.44
N GLU A 40 -7.68 -0.33 12.22
CA GLU A 40 -8.84 -0.91 12.87
C GLU A 40 -10.09 -0.52 12.10
N ILE A 41 -10.84 -1.50 11.61
CA ILE A 41 -12.02 -1.27 10.77
C ILE A 41 -13.06 -0.46 11.54
N ILE A 42 -13.62 0.54 10.87
CA ILE A 42 -14.70 1.40 11.39
C ILE A 42 -15.96 1.32 10.52
N GLN A 43 -15.86 0.80 9.31
CA GLN A 43 -17.01 0.55 8.44
C GLN A 43 -16.71 -0.58 7.47
N ILE A 44 -17.69 -1.40 7.20
CA ILE A 44 -17.71 -2.39 6.12
C ILE A 44 -18.82 -1.99 5.16
N GLY A 45 -18.49 -1.80 3.89
CA GLY A 45 -19.44 -1.58 2.80
C GLY A 45 -19.28 -2.66 1.75
N ALA A 46 -20.38 -3.21 1.26
CA ALA A 46 -20.31 -4.25 0.27
C ALA A 46 -21.51 -4.25 -0.67
N VAL A 47 -21.28 -4.77 -1.87
CA VAL A 47 -22.30 -4.92 -2.91
C VAL A 47 -22.17 -6.31 -3.52
N ARG A 48 -23.23 -7.10 -3.47
CA ARG A 48 -23.29 -8.39 -4.17
C ARG A 48 -23.41 -8.15 -5.66
N LEU A 49 -22.66 -8.87 -6.47
CA LEU A 49 -22.85 -8.83 -7.92
C LEU A 49 -23.90 -9.86 -8.34
N ASN A 50 -24.78 -9.43 -9.24
CA ASN A 50 -25.70 -10.32 -9.93
C ASN A 50 -24.95 -11.23 -10.91
N GLU A 51 -25.63 -12.24 -11.48
CA GLU A 51 -25.04 -13.16 -12.47
C GLU A 51 -24.49 -12.45 -13.72
N ASP A 52 -25.03 -11.30 -14.08
CA ASP A 52 -24.58 -10.44 -15.16
C ASP A 52 -23.50 -9.42 -14.75
N MET A 53 -22.94 -9.56 -13.54
CA MET A 53 -21.95 -8.66 -12.95
C MET A 53 -22.44 -7.23 -12.71
N THR A 54 -23.75 -7.00 -12.67
CA THR A 54 -24.33 -5.72 -12.26
C THR A 54 -24.42 -5.62 -10.73
N PRO A 55 -24.44 -4.39 -10.16
CA PRO A 55 -24.67 -4.20 -8.72
C PRO A 55 -26.04 -4.77 -8.28
N GLY A 56 -26.04 -5.56 -7.23
CA GLY A 56 -27.23 -6.17 -6.61
C GLY A 56 -27.45 -5.66 -5.18
N GLU A 57 -27.65 -6.60 -4.24
CA GLU A 57 -27.89 -6.29 -2.84
C GLU A 57 -26.73 -5.55 -2.19
N GLU A 58 -27.05 -4.64 -1.27
CA GLU A 58 -26.09 -3.79 -0.57
C GLU A 58 -26.02 -4.14 0.91
N PHE A 59 -24.82 -4.02 1.47
CA PHE A 59 -24.57 -4.17 2.91
C PHE A 59 -23.73 -3.03 3.43
N GLN A 60 -24.06 -2.50 4.60
CA GLN A 60 -23.27 -1.51 5.29
C GLN A 60 -23.38 -1.68 6.80
N ILE A 61 -22.26 -1.59 7.50
CA ILE A 61 -22.24 -1.64 8.95
C ILE A 61 -21.10 -0.77 9.51
N ASP A 62 -21.41 0.06 10.48
CA ASP A 62 -20.42 0.85 11.21
C ASP A 62 -19.87 0.03 12.38
N VAL A 63 -18.54 0.07 12.56
CA VAL A 63 -17.82 -0.70 13.57
C VAL A 63 -17.19 0.21 14.61
N LYS A 64 -17.36 -0.15 15.87
CA LYS A 64 -16.78 0.57 17.00
C LYS A 64 -15.35 0.09 17.28
N PRO A 65 -14.33 0.95 17.10
CA PRO A 65 -12.95 0.56 17.34
C PRO A 65 -12.66 0.35 18.84
N VAL A 66 -11.88 -0.67 19.15
CA VAL A 66 -11.45 -1.03 20.53
C VAL A 66 -10.06 -0.51 20.84
N TYR A 67 -9.16 -0.55 19.85
CA TYR A 67 -7.75 -0.22 20.01
C TYR A 67 -7.45 1.22 19.64
N PHE A 68 -7.89 1.70 18.49
CA PHE A 68 -7.69 3.07 18.00
C PHE A 68 -8.91 3.95 18.26
N LYS A 69 -9.27 4.11 19.53
CA LYS A 69 -10.48 4.85 19.98
C LYS A 69 -10.53 6.33 19.58
N ARG A 70 -9.36 6.93 19.30
CA ARG A 70 -9.27 8.32 18.82
C ARG A 70 -9.11 8.30 17.32
N MET A 71 -10.01 9.00 16.62
CA MET A 71 -9.91 9.15 15.17
C MET A 71 -8.61 9.84 14.78
N HIS A 72 -7.89 9.20 13.87
CA HIS A 72 -6.76 9.84 13.21
C HIS A 72 -7.27 10.99 12.34
N TYR A 73 -6.65 12.16 12.44
CA TYR A 73 -7.16 13.40 11.82
C TYR A 73 -7.35 13.30 10.29
N LYS A 74 -6.54 12.52 9.60
CA LYS A 74 -6.68 12.28 8.15
C LYS A 74 -7.92 11.44 7.86
N VAL A 75 -8.12 10.36 8.63
CA VAL A 75 -9.29 9.48 8.48
C VAL A 75 -10.56 10.27 8.74
N LYS A 76 -10.62 11.02 9.85
CA LYS A 76 -11.77 11.90 10.14
C LYS A 76 -12.09 12.88 9.00
N LYS A 77 -11.04 13.45 8.39
CA LYS A 77 -11.22 14.41 7.28
C LYS A 77 -11.75 13.74 6.00
N LEU A 78 -11.37 12.48 5.75
CA LEU A 78 -11.76 11.74 4.55
C LEU A 78 -13.16 11.15 4.70
N THR A 79 -13.41 10.41 5.77
CA THR A 79 -14.64 9.63 5.97
C THR A 79 -15.78 10.43 6.61
N GLY A 80 -15.47 11.57 7.25
CA GLY A 80 -16.45 12.35 7.98
C GLY A 80 -16.93 11.71 9.29
N PHE A 81 -16.38 10.56 9.71
CA PHE A 81 -16.74 9.91 10.95
C PHE A 81 -16.46 10.80 12.16
N ASP A 82 -17.42 10.95 13.03
CA ASP A 82 -17.26 11.60 14.31
C ASP A 82 -17.23 10.59 15.46
N ARG A 83 -17.08 11.12 16.68
CA ARG A 83 -17.03 10.28 17.88
C ARG A 83 -18.36 9.60 18.18
N GLU A 84 -19.47 10.25 17.87
CA GLU A 84 -20.82 9.76 18.16
C GLU A 84 -21.15 8.60 17.23
N ARG A 85 -20.89 8.74 15.94
CA ARG A 85 -21.05 7.67 14.96
C ARG A 85 -20.21 6.44 15.31
N LEU A 86 -18.93 6.64 15.65
CA LEU A 86 -18.06 5.53 16.08
C LEU A 86 -18.58 4.82 17.35
N ALA A 87 -19.12 5.59 18.31
CA ALA A 87 -19.64 5.01 19.54
C ALA A 87 -20.92 4.20 19.33
N ALA A 88 -21.70 4.55 18.31
CA ALA A 88 -22.93 3.86 17.92
C ALA A 88 -22.70 2.57 17.12
N GLY A 89 -21.50 2.40 16.53
CA GLY A 89 -21.13 1.19 15.81
C GLY A 89 -21.15 -0.06 16.69
N VAL A 90 -21.32 -1.21 16.08
CA VAL A 90 -21.27 -2.53 16.76
C VAL A 90 -19.82 -2.98 16.96
N SER A 91 -19.59 -4.04 17.74
CA SER A 91 -18.26 -4.63 17.87
C SER A 91 -17.82 -5.28 16.56
N PHE A 92 -16.51 -5.35 16.28
CA PHE A 92 -16.01 -6.00 15.07
C PHE A 92 -16.45 -7.48 14.95
N PRO A 93 -16.40 -8.33 16.02
CA PRO A 93 -16.93 -9.68 15.95
C PRO A 93 -18.42 -9.75 15.54
N GLU A 94 -19.24 -8.83 16.03
CA GLU A 94 -20.65 -8.75 15.69
C GLU A 94 -20.85 -8.30 14.24
N ALA A 95 -20.09 -7.26 13.80
CA ALA A 95 -20.12 -6.78 12.42
C ALA A 95 -19.72 -7.88 11.43
N LEU A 96 -18.63 -8.62 11.74
CA LEU A 96 -18.16 -9.71 10.90
C LEU A 96 -19.17 -10.87 10.84
N ALA A 97 -19.83 -11.20 11.96
CA ALA A 97 -20.87 -12.22 11.97
C ALA A 97 -22.07 -11.84 11.11
N GLN A 98 -22.53 -10.58 11.16
CA GLN A 98 -23.61 -10.07 10.31
C GLN A 98 -23.17 -10.03 8.84
N PHE A 99 -21.95 -9.60 8.57
CA PHE A 99 -21.40 -9.55 7.22
C PHE A 99 -21.27 -10.96 6.62
N ARG A 100 -20.74 -11.94 7.37
CA ARG A 100 -20.68 -13.34 6.94
C ARG A 100 -22.09 -13.90 6.64
N ALA A 101 -23.05 -13.67 7.53
CA ALA A 101 -24.42 -14.12 7.33
C ALA A 101 -25.04 -13.54 6.05
N TRP A 102 -24.73 -12.28 5.72
CA TRP A 102 -25.18 -11.65 4.50
C TRP A 102 -24.41 -12.17 3.27
N CYS A 103 -23.08 -12.35 3.35
CA CYS A 103 -22.28 -12.88 2.25
C CYS A 103 -22.66 -14.33 1.89
N GLY A 104 -22.96 -15.16 2.88
CA GLY A 104 -23.00 -16.62 2.73
C GLY A 104 -21.59 -17.24 2.72
N ASP A 105 -21.53 -18.52 2.48
CA ASP A 105 -20.26 -19.25 2.38
C ASP A 105 -19.67 -19.18 0.95
N ASP A 106 -18.40 -19.54 0.82
CA ASP A 106 -17.66 -19.58 -0.46
C ASP A 106 -17.65 -18.26 -1.24
N VAL A 107 -17.67 -17.13 -0.53
CA VAL A 107 -17.63 -15.81 -1.16
C VAL A 107 -16.25 -15.48 -1.73
N THR A 108 -16.23 -14.91 -2.92
CA THR A 108 -15.04 -14.31 -3.52
C THR A 108 -15.19 -12.79 -3.49
N PHE A 109 -14.30 -12.13 -2.75
CA PHE A 109 -14.29 -10.68 -2.66
C PHE A 109 -13.57 -10.02 -3.83
N LEU A 110 -14.14 -8.93 -4.34
CA LEU A 110 -13.52 -8.01 -5.27
C LEU A 110 -13.27 -6.68 -4.56
N THR A 111 -12.03 -6.17 -4.67
CA THR A 111 -11.64 -4.88 -4.06
C THR A 111 -11.00 -3.96 -5.08
N TRP A 112 -11.04 -2.66 -4.83
CA TRP A 112 -10.26 -1.71 -5.61
C TRP A 112 -8.85 -1.55 -5.01
N GLY A 113 -7.96 -2.46 -5.36
CA GLY A 113 -6.60 -2.54 -4.79
C GLY A 113 -6.43 -3.75 -3.88
N CYS A 114 -5.38 -3.74 -3.07
CA CYS A 114 -4.99 -4.87 -2.22
C CYS A 114 -5.05 -4.57 -0.72
N ASP A 115 -5.37 -3.33 -0.32
CA ASP A 115 -5.24 -2.93 1.08
C ASP A 115 -6.34 -3.54 1.96
N ASP A 116 -7.57 -3.63 1.45
CA ASP A 116 -8.75 -4.13 2.17
C ASP A 116 -8.56 -5.56 2.67
N GLN A 117 -8.04 -6.46 1.82
CA GLN A 117 -7.74 -7.83 2.22
C GLN A 117 -6.85 -7.86 3.47
N GLY A 118 -5.70 -7.18 3.44
CA GLY A 118 -4.77 -7.18 4.55
C GLY A 118 -5.31 -6.50 5.81
N ILE A 119 -6.20 -5.53 5.66
CA ILE A 119 -6.88 -4.87 6.79
C ILE A 119 -7.91 -5.82 7.40
N LEU A 120 -8.74 -6.50 6.61
CA LEU A 120 -9.71 -7.47 7.12
C LEU A 120 -9.01 -8.62 7.85
N GLU A 121 -8.01 -9.24 7.23
CA GLU A 121 -7.23 -10.32 7.82
C GLU A 121 -6.63 -9.93 9.18
N GLN A 122 -6.03 -8.73 9.29
CA GLN A 122 -5.47 -8.26 10.56
C GLN A 122 -6.52 -8.08 11.63
N ASN A 123 -7.71 -7.56 11.28
CA ASN A 123 -8.81 -7.40 12.23
C ASN A 123 -9.39 -8.74 12.68
N ILE A 124 -9.49 -9.71 11.80
CA ILE A 124 -9.89 -11.08 12.12
C ILE A 124 -8.89 -11.73 13.10
N ILE A 125 -7.58 -11.62 12.82
CA ILE A 125 -6.50 -12.18 13.66
C ILE A 125 -6.52 -11.59 15.09
N ILE A 126 -6.65 -10.26 15.24
CA ILE A 126 -6.61 -9.64 16.58
C ILE A 126 -7.85 -9.93 17.43
N HIS A 127 -8.92 -10.41 16.81
CA HIS A 127 -10.16 -10.81 17.48
C HIS A 127 -10.32 -12.33 17.57
N ASP A 128 -9.32 -13.11 17.12
CA ASP A 128 -9.31 -14.58 17.12
C ASP A 128 -10.56 -15.17 16.46
N LEU A 129 -10.87 -14.65 15.25
CA LEU A 129 -12.03 -15.05 14.45
C LEU A 129 -11.58 -15.87 13.24
N ASP A 130 -12.54 -16.57 12.64
CA ASP A 130 -12.35 -17.46 11.51
C ASP A 130 -12.70 -16.78 10.17
N TRP A 131 -11.98 -17.16 9.09
CA TRP A 131 -12.20 -16.66 7.72
C TRP A 131 -12.37 -17.77 6.67
N ASP A 132 -12.60 -19.00 7.08
CA ASP A 132 -12.73 -20.17 6.17
C ASP A 132 -13.86 -20.04 5.16
N TRP A 133 -14.82 -19.15 5.42
CA TRP A 133 -15.92 -18.84 4.55
C TRP A 133 -15.56 -17.95 3.34
N ILE A 134 -14.33 -17.40 3.29
CA ILE A 134 -13.83 -16.56 2.21
C ILE A 134 -13.09 -17.44 1.22
N ALA A 135 -13.68 -17.69 0.05
CA ALA A 135 -13.07 -18.52 -0.98
C ALA A 135 -11.90 -17.83 -1.71
N GLY A 136 -11.90 -16.52 -1.80
CA GLY A 136 -10.82 -15.81 -2.48
C GLY A 136 -10.96 -14.30 -2.52
N TRP A 137 -9.89 -13.67 -3.04
CA TRP A 137 -9.78 -12.24 -3.22
C TRP A 137 -9.33 -11.91 -4.64
N ILE A 138 -9.93 -10.91 -5.22
CA ILE A 138 -9.62 -10.41 -6.55
C ILE A 138 -9.42 -8.89 -6.50
N ASN A 139 -8.24 -8.46 -6.89
CA ASN A 139 -7.96 -7.04 -7.08
C ASN A 139 -8.51 -6.58 -8.43
N LEU A 140 -9.66 -5.93 -8.43
CA LEU A 140 -10.32 -5.44 -9.63
C LEU A 140 -9.50 -4.40 -10.39
N GLN A 141 -8.69 -3.60 -9.67
CA GLN A 141 -7.78 -2.64 -10.30
C GLN A 141 -6.78 -3.31 -11.25
N LEU A 142 -6.37 -4.57 -10.94
CA LEU A 142 -5.51 -5.33 -11.85
C LEU A 142 -6.24 -5.69 -13.14
N ILE A 143 -7.49 -6.16 -13.04
CA ILE A 143 -8.34 -6.48 -14.20
C ILE A 143 -8.56 -5.22 -15.05
N TYR A 144 -8.88 -4.11 -14.41
CA TYR A 144 -9.03 -2.81 -15.09
C TYR A 144 -7.76 -2.42 -15.85
N ASN A 145 -6.59 -2.49 -15.21
CA ASN A 145 -5.34 -2.12 -15.84
C ASN A 145 -4.99 -3.02 -17.04
N LEU A 146 -5.29 -4.33 -16.95
CA LEU A 146 -5.05 -5.27 -18.06
C LEU A 146 -5.93 -5.01 -19.27
N GLN A 147 -7.13 -4.50 -19.05
CA GLN A 147 -8.11 -4.27 -20.14
C GLN A 147 -8.10 -2.84 -20.68
N THR A 148 -7.37 -1.93 -20.04
CA THR A 148 -7.24 -0.54 -20.48
C THR A 148 -5.82 -0.26 -20.99
N ASP A 149 -4.97 0.31 -20.18
CA ASP A 149 -3.64 0.82 -20.60
C ASP A 149 -2.55 -0.27 -20.63
N GLY A 150 -2.82 -1.46 -20.07
CA GLY A 150 -1.79 -2.47 -19.81
C GLY A 150 -0.73 -1.99 -18.79
N ASP A 151 -0.94 -0.81 -18.19
CA ASP A 151 -0.05 -0.21 -17.20
C ASP A 151 -0.21 -0.95 -15.86
N ARG A 152 0.90 -1.06 -15.13
CA ARG A 152 0.94 -1.69 -13.80
C ARG A 152 0.88 -0.69 -12.66
N ASN A 153 0.71 0.60 -12.99
CA ASN A 153 0.58 1.63 -11.96
C ASN A 153 -0.81 1.58 -11.32
N GLN A 154 -0.85 1.83 -10.02
CA GLN A 154 -2.11 1.96 -9.32
C GLN A 154 -2.89 3.16 -9.84
N LYS A 155 -4.15 2.93 -10.21
CA LYS A 155 -5.10 3.96 -10.61
C LYS A 155 -6.13 4.16 -9.49
N SER A 156 -6.53 5.38 -9.22
CA SER A 156 -7.62 5.60 -8.26
C SER A 156 -8.96 5.13 -8.83
N LEU A 157 -9.91 4.79 -7.96
CA LEU A 157 -11.28 4.47 -8.38
C LEU A 157 -11.89 5.62 -9.18
N ALA A 158 -11.68 6.86 -8.74
CA ALA A 158 -12.14 8.05 -9.47
C ALA A 158 -11.58 8.11 -10.90
N THR A 159 -10.32 7.74 -11.11
CA THR A 159 -9.72 7.67 -12.45
C THR A 159 -10.40 6.63 -13.33
N ALA A 160 -10.77 5.48 -12.78
CA ALA A 160 -11.47 4.44 -13.54
C ALA A 160 -12.91 4.85 -13.86
N MET A 161 -13.60 5.48 -12.93
CA MET A 161 -14.94 6.03 -13.15
C MET A 161 -14.92 7.10 -14.24
N GLU A 162 -13.94 8.01 -14.20
CA GLU A 162 -13.76 9.04 -15.24
C GLU A 162 -13.49 8.41 -16.61
N HIS A 163 -12.64 7.38 -16.67
CA HIS A 163 -12.33 6.65 -17.91
C HIS A 163 -13.57 6.06 -18.57
N PHE A 164 -14.48 5.51 -17.78
CA PHE A 164 -15.73 4.91 -18.27
C PHE A 164 -16.91 5.87 -18.30
N ALA A 165 -16.71 7.15 -18.02
CA ALA A 165 -17.77 8.16 -17.90
C ALA A 165 -18.88 7.75 -16.91
N ILE A 166 -18.52 7.08 -15.82
CA ILE A 166 -19.42 6.71 -14.73
C ILE A 166 -19.63 7.93 -13.84
N GLU A 167 -20.87 8.37 -13.69
CA GLU A 167 -21.22 9.46 -12.79
C GLU A 167 -21.09 9.02 -11.33
N GLN A 168 -20.42 9.82 -10.53
CA GLN A 168 -20.30 9.58 -9.08
C GLN A 168 -21.60 10.00 -8.39
N THR A 169 -22.47 9.04 -8.11
CA THR A 169 -23.76 9.26 -7.45
C THR A 169 -23.71 9.10 -5.93
N ARG A 170 -22.62 8.55 -5.40
CA ARG A 170 -22.43 8.27 -3.96
C ARG A 170 -21.25 9.02 -3.40
N ILE A 171 -21.26 9.21 -2.08
CA ILE A 171 -20.20 9.94 -1.35
C ILE A 171 -18.93 9.10 -1.40
N ALA A 172 -17.82 9.70 -1.82
CA ALA A 172 -16.50 9.08 -1.76
C ALA A 172 -16.02 8.95 -0.29
N HIS A 173 -15.22 7.93 -0.01
CA HIS A 173 -14.76 7.59 1.34
C HIS A 173 -15.90 7.24 2.31
N ASP A 174 -16.95 6.68 1.79
CA ASP A 174 -17.96 5.89 2.48
C ASP A 174 -17.89 4.48 1.91
N ALA A 175 -17.64 3.48 2.77
CA ALA A 175 -17.32 2.13 2.30
C ALA A 175 -18.39 1.56 1.34
N LEU A 176 -19.67 1.76 1.62
CA LEU A 176 -20.73 1.34 0.68
C LEU A 176 -20.70 2.14 -0.63
N GLY A 177 -20.41 3.44 -0.54
CA GLY A 177 -20.29 4.30 -1.72
C GLY A 177 -19.16 3.84 -2.65
N ASP A 178 -18.01 3.55 -2.10
CA ASP A 178 -16.84 3.11 -2.87
C ASP A 178 -16.98 1.66 -3.35
N ALA A 179 -17.58 0.75 -2.57
CA ALA A 179 -17.97 -0.59 -3.04
C ALA A 179 -18.97 -0.54 -4.20
N TYR A 180 -19.97 0.33 -4.13
CA TYR A 180 -20.95 0.50 -5.21
C TYR A 180 -20.32 1.06 -6.49
N ASN A 181 -19.48 2.09 -6.36
CA ASN A 181 -18.75 2.66 -7.49
C ASN A 181 -17.80 1.62 -8.13
N THR A 182 -17.17 0.79 -7.32
CA THR A 182 -16.34 -0.34 -7.78
C THR A 182 -17.17 -1.38 -8.52
N ALA A 183 -18.38 -1.69 -8.02
CA ALA A 183 -19.31 -2.59 -8.69
C ALA A 183 -19.79 -2.03 -10.04
N LEU A 184 -20.00 -0.71 -10.14
CA LEU A 184 -20.30 -0.06 -11.44
C LEU A 184 -19.13 -0.21 -12.43
N VAL A 185 -17.88 -0.12 -11.99
CA VAL A 185 -16.73 -0.36 -12.86
C VAL A 185 -16.74 -1.79 -13.41
N CYS A 186 -17.20 -2.80 -12.64
CA CYS A 186 -17.32 -4.18 -13.14
C CYS A 186 -18.19 -4.28 -14.39
N THR A 187 -19.27 -3.47 -14.50
CA THR A 187 -20.18 -3.50 -15.65
C THR A 187 -19.54 -3.04 -16.97
N HIS A 188 -18.41 -2.34 -16.89
CA HIS A 188 -17.64 -1.83 -18.04
C HIS A 188 -16.45 -2.71 -18.40
N LEU A 189 -16.18 -3.77 -17.63
CA LEU A 189 -15.09 -4.70 -17.84
C LEU A 189 -15.62 -6.03 -18.41
N ASN A 190 -14.79 -6.68 -19.21
CA ASN A 190 -15.02 -8.09 -19.54
C ASN A 190 -14.61 -8.94 -18.33
N MET A 191 -15.54 -9.14 -17.39
CA MET A 191 -15.28 -9.84 -16.14
C MET A 191 -14.95 -11.32 -16.38
N GLU A 192 -15.57 -11.97 -17.38
CA GLU A 192 -15.28 -13.36 -17.71
C GLU A 192 -13.81 -13.55 -18.09
N LYS A 193 -13.32 -12.76 -19.02
CA LYS A 193 -11.91 -12.77 -19.41
C LYS A 193 -11.01 -12.30 -18.27
N GLY A 194 -11.39 -11.24 -17.56
CA GLY A 194 -10.60 -10.69 -16.44
C GLY A 194 -10.38 -11.70 -15.33
N LEU A 195 -11.41 -12.44 -14.95
CA LEU A 195 -11.32 -13.49 -13.92
C LEU A 195 -10.53 -14.71 -14.40
N ALA A 196 -10.68 -15.11 -15.66
CA ALA A 196 -9.91 -16.21 -16.25
C ALA A 196 -8.40 -15.88 -16.26
N ASP A 197 -8.03 -14.66 -16.66
CA ASP A 197 -6.65 -14.22 -16.78
C ASP A 197 -6.02 -13.79 -15.44
N TYR A 198 -6.83 -13.61 -14.39
CA TYR A 198 -6.43 -12.98 -13.13
C TYR A 198 -5.27 -13.70 -12.44
N HIS A 199 -5.33 -15.00 -12.28
CA HIS A 199 -4.31 -15.77 -11.57
C HIS A 199 -2.95 -15.67 -12.22
N ASP A 200 -2.89 -15.79 -13.55
CA ASP A 200 -1.66 -15.65 -14.32
C ASP A 200 -1.09 -14.22 -14.23
N ALA A 201 -1.97 -13.22 -14.26
CA ALA A 201 -1.58 -11.83 -14.13
C ALA A 201 -1.09 -11.49 -12.72
N ALA A 202 -1.78 -11.96 -11.68
CA ALA A 202 -1.39 -11.79 -10.29
C ALA A 202 -0.06 -12.50 -9.98
N GLN A 203 0.12 -13.71 -10.50
CA GLN A 203 1.37 -14.45 -10.36
C GLN A 203 2.55 -13.72 -11.04
N LYS A 204 2.34 -13.13 -12.22
CA LYS A 204 3.35 -12.29 -12.90
C LYS A 204 3.67 -11.00 -12.14
N LEU A 205 2.77 -10.52 -11.28
CA LEU A 205 3.02 -9.40 -10.37
C LEU A 205 3.84 -9.82 -9.14
N THR A 206 3.58 -11.00 -8.60
CA THR A 206 4.28 -11.54 -7.42
C THR A 206 5.62 -12.17 -7.80
N THR A 207 5.68 -12.92 -8.88
CA THR A 207 6.94 -13.34 -9.51
C THR A 207 7.56 -12.13 -10.21
N ARG A 208 8.11 -11.21 -9.44
CA ARG A 208 9.19 -10.38 -9.96
C ARG A 208 10.41 -11.27 -10.14
N LEU A 209 10.45 -11.98 -11.24
CA LEU A 209 11.74 -12.26 -11.88
C LEU A 209 12.49 -10.93 -11.99
N PRO A 210 13.80 -10.88 -11.73
CA PRO A 210 14.61 -9.75 -12.14
C PRO A 210 14.11 -9.38 -13.52
N LYS A 211 13.74 -8.13 -13.76
CA LYS A 211 13.34 -7.70 -15.09
C LYS A 211 14.46 -8.11 -16.01
N GLU A 212 14.26 -9.13 -16.82
CA GLU A 212 14.99 -9.25 -18.05
C GLU A 212 14.68 -7.97 -18.81
N HIS A 213 15.65 -7.08 -18.84
CA HIS A 213 15.55 -5.85 -19.58
C HIS A 213 15.57 -6.17 -21.07
N HIS A 214 14.44 -6.63 -21.60
CA HIS A 214 14.17 -6.59 -23.03
C HIS A 214 13.67 -5.19 -23.39
N GLY A 215 14.62 -4.36 -23.76
CA GLY A 215 14.35 -3.00 -24.24
C GLY A 215 15.44 -2.08 -23.74
N GLU A 216 16.25 -1.60 -24.64
CA GLU A 216 17.30 -0.60 -24.55
C GLU A 216 17.32 0.23 -23.25
N SER A 217 17.84 -0.36 -22.16
CA SER A 217 18.27 0.41 -21.01
C SER A 217 19.63 1.00 -21.39
N ASN A 218 19.68 2.30 -21.66
CA ASN A 218 20.89 3.06 -21.96
C ASN A 218 21.86 3.12 -20.78
N GLY A 219 22.09 2.03 -20.06
CA GLY A 219 23.00 1.98 -18.92
C GLY A 219 23.54 0.56 -18.69
N PRO A 220 24.74 0.43 -18.08
CA PRO A 220 25.34 -0.86 -17.77
C PRO A 220 24.48 -1.65 -16.78
N ASP A 221 24.54 -2.98 -16.88
CA ASP A 221 23.90 -3.88 -15.93
C ASP A 221 24.54 -3.77 -14.55
N PRO A 222 23.80 -3.96 -13.47
CA PRO A 222 24.38 -4.01 -12.13
C PRO A 222 25.31 -5.23 -12.01
N ILE A 223 26.49 -5.01 -11.43
CA ILE A 223 27.42 -6.10 -11.12
C ILE A 223 26.98 -6.90 -9.89
N GLU A 224 26.06 -6.35 -9.10
CA GLU A 224 25.48 -7.02 -7.94
C GLU A 224 24.04 -6.57 -7.70
N HIS A 225 23.17 -7.52 -7.34
CA HIS A 225 21.79 -7.30 -6.97
C HIS A 225 21.45 -8.09 -5.71
N VAL A 226 21.17 -7.38 -4.61
CA VAL A 226 20.88 -8.00 -3.29
C VAL A 226 19.57 -7.43 -2.74
N ALA A 227 18.73 -8.30 -2.21
CA ALA A 227 17.57 -7.92 -1.41
C ALA A 227 17.91 -8.06 0.07
N SER A 228 17.48 -7.09 0.89
CA SER A 228 17.64 -7.19 2.34
C SER A 228 16.60 -8.14 2.95
N GLU A 229 16.86 -8.59 4.15
CA GLU A 229 15.83 -9.09 5.05
C GLU A 229 14.85 -7.98 5.45
N SER A 230 13.80 -8.35 6.19
CA SER A 230 12.83 -7.42 6.73
C SER A 230 13.31 -6.81 8.05
N TYR A 231 13.16 -5.50 8.20
CA TYR A 231 13.54 -4.73 9.38
C TYR A 231 12.33 -4.02 9.98
N PRO A 232 12.25 -3.89 11.32
CA PRO A 232 11.14 -3.19 11.98
C PRO A 232 11.04 -1.72 11.56
N THR A 233 12.16 -1.07 11.29
CA THR A 233 12.19 0.33 10.89
C THR A 233 13.12 0.59 9.72
N LYS A 234 12.80 1.61 8.92
CA LYS A 234 13.69 2.07 7.85
C LYS A 234 15.05 2.56 8.39
N SER A 235 15.07 3.09 9.61
CA SER A 235 16.30 3.58 10.24
C SER A 235 17.27 2.45 10.58
N GLU A 236 16.75 1.33 11.08
CA GLU A 236 17.53 0.12 11.36
C GLU A 236 18.11 -0.45 10.07
N LEU A 237 17.28 -0.61 9.04
CA LEU A 237 17.72 -1.07 7.73
C LEU A 237 18.81 -0.14 7.13
N PHE A 238 18.63 1.19 7.24
CA PHE A 238 19.63 2.15 6.76
C PHE A 238 20.88 2.19 7.62
N GLY A 239 20.83 1.71 8.85
CA GLY A 239 21.95 1.58 9.79
C GLY A 239 22.74 0.28 9.62
N ASP A 240 22.23 -0.70 8.86
CA ASP A 240 22.95 -1.94 8.58
C ASP A 240 24.07 -1.68 7.56
N ALA A 241 25.28 -1.48 8.07
CA ALA A 241 26.44 -1.18 7.24
C ALA A 241 26.80 -2.32 6.29
N ALA A 242 26.59 -3.57 6.68
CA ALA A 242 26.89 -4.72 5.82
C ALA A 242 26.00 -4.74 4.56
N PHE A 243 24.76 -4.28 4.70
CA PHE A 243 23.85 -4.17 3.56
C PHE A 243 23.99 -2.84 2.82
N VAL A 244 24.12 -1.71 3.54
CA VAL A 244 24.04 -0.36 2.96
C VAL A 244 25.37 0.08 2.34
N THR A 245 26.51 -0.28 2.98
CA THR A 245 27.87 0.06 2.53
C THR A 245 28.75 -1.20 2.48
N PRO A 246 28.44 -2.13 1.54
CA PRO A 246 29.14 -3.40 1.46
C PRO A 246 30.60 -3.26 1.01
N CYS A 247 31.37 -4.31 1.21
CA CYS A 247 32.65 -4.48 0.53
C CYS A 247 32.48 -4.53 -0.98
N CYS A 248 33.55 -4.34 -1.72
CA CYS A 248 33.52 -4.43 -3.19
C CYS A 248 33.08 -5.83 -3.64
N PRO A 249 32.05 -5.95 -4.48
CA PRO A 249 31.57 -7.25 -4.94
C PRO A 249 32.53 -7.97 -5.87
N LEU A 250 33.56 -7.29 -6.42
CA LEU A 250 34.55 -7.86 -7.32
C LEU A 250 35.77 -8.42 -6.59
N CYS A 251 36.33 -7.67 -5.60
CA CYS A 251 37.54 -8.06 -4.90
C CYS A 251 37.34 -8.31 -3.41
N SER A 252 36.12 -8.09 -2.88
CA SER A 252 35.80 -8.15 -1.44
C SER A 252 36.56 -7.16 -0.57
N GLY A 253 37.26 -6.20 -1.17
CA GLY A 253 38.01 -5.15 -0.48
C GLY A 253 37.11 -4.07 0.09
N GLU A 254 37.66 -3.30 1.02
CA GLU A 254 36.98 -2.17 1.63
C GLU A 254 36.71 -1.06 0.60
N VAL A 255 35.52 -0.45 0.67
CA VAL A 255 35.08 0.63 -0.22
C VAL A 255 34.85 1.89 0.57
N GLN A 256 35.43 3.00 0.13
CA GLN A 256 35.18 4.31 0.72
C GLN A 256 33.94 4.94 0.11
N TYR A 257 32.86 5.07 0.90
CA TYR A 257 31.59 5.60 0.43
C TYR A 257 31.45 7.11 0.66
N SER A 258 30.91 7.77 -0.35
CA SER A 258 30.48 9.17 -0.28
C SER A 258 29.15 9.30 0.47
N LYS A 259 28.63 10.54 0.60
CA LYS A 259 27.31 10.76 1.22
C LYS A 259 26.17 10.12 0.42
N TRP A 260 25.15 9.64 1.12
CA TRP A 260 23.92 9.19 0.52
C TRP A 260 23.08 10.36 0.00
N VAL A 261 22.61 10.26 -1.24
CA VAL A 261 21.77 11.24 -1.91
C VAL A 261 20.37 10.65 -2.12
N ASN A 262 19.37 11.34 -1.57
CA ASN A 262 17.95 10.96 -1.77
C ASN A 262 17.51 11.37 -3.19
N GLN A 263 16.88 10.44 -3.93
CA GLN A 263 16.38 10.62 -5.29
C GLN A 263 14.84 10.74 -5.37
N GLY A 264 14.15 10.75 -4.23
CA GLY A 264 12.70 10.62 -4.16
C GLY A 264 12.25 9.14 -4.16
N ASP A 265 10.97 8.90 -3.95
CA ASP A 265 10.31 7.56 -4.00
C ASP A 265 11.07 6.46 -3.26
N GLN A 266 11.55 6.77 -2.05
CA GLN A 266 12.32 5.85 -1.21
C GLN A 266 13.63 5.35 -1.88
N ARG A 267 14.18 6.08 -2.85
CA ARG A 267 15.42 5.73 -3.55
C ARG A 267 16.57 6.58 -3.07
N TYR A 268 17.73 5.94 -2.93
CA TYR A 268 18.97 6.59 -2.51
C TYR A 268 20.12 6.10 -3.38
N MET A 269 21.15 6.91 -3.51
CA MET A 269 22.38 6.51 -4.18
C MET A 269 23.60 7.05 -3.46
N THR A 270 24.70 6.34 -3.54
CA THR A 270 26.03 6.78 -3.11
C THR A 270 27.08 6.34 -4.12
N LEU A 271 28.20 7.05 -4.15
CA LEU A 271 29.38 6.67 -4.89
C LEU A 271 30.39 6.06 -3.92
N GLY A 272 30.92 4.89 -4.25
CA GLY A 272 31.99 4.21 -3.53
C GLY A 272 33.27 4.24 -4.35
N GLU A 273 34.41 4.21 -3.71
CA GLU A 273 35.71 4.09 -4.33
C GLU A 273 36.42 2.86 -3.77
N CYS A 274 36.64 1.86 -4.60
CA CYS A 274 37.43 0.67 -4.31
C CYS A 274 38.85 0.90 -4.81
N PRO A 275 39.86 0.71 -3.95
CA PRO A 275 41.25 0.89 -4.37
C PRO A 275 41.70 -0.01 -5.52
N THR A 276 41.10 -1.18 -5.65
CA THR A 276 41.43 -2.19 -6.68
C THR A 276 40.59 -2.03 -7.93
N ASP A 277 39.24 -1.90 -7.77
CA ASP A 277 38.29 -1.98 -8.88
C ASP A 277 37.74 -0.61 -9.29
N GLY A 278 38.18 0.46 -8.66
CA GLY A 278 37.79 1.82 -9.01
C GLY A 278 36.41 2.20 -8.47
N LYS A 279 35.66 3.01 -9.22
CA LYS A 279 34.44 3.63 -8.72
C LYS A 279 33.22 2.73 -8.87
N LEU A 280 32.40 2.69 -7.83
CA LEU A 280 31.15 1.96 -7.75
C LEU A 280 29.99 2.92 -7.51
N LEU A 281 28.86 2.72 -8.17
CA LEU A 281 27.61 3.41 -7.84
C LEU A 281 26.66 2.43 -7.16
N VAL A 282 26.29 2.71 -5.91
CA VAL A 282 25.32 1.90 -5.16
C VAL A 282 23.98 2.63 -5.12
N ARG A 283 22.94 1.92 -5.49
CA ARG A 283 21.55 2.38 -5.42
C ARG A 283 20.77 1.53 -4.45
N LEU A 284 19.98 2.18 -3.59
CA LEU A 284 19.03 1.54 -2.68
C LEU A 284 17.62 1.94 -3.02
N LYS A 285 16.71 0.98 -3.05
CA LYS A 285 15.27 1.21 -3.13
C LYS A 285 14.60 0.57 -1.93
N PHE A 286 14.10 1.40 -1.01
CA PHE A 286 13.37 0.94 0.15
C PHE A 286 11.90 0.67 -0.19
N ARG A 287 11.35 -0.35 0.45
CA ARG A 287 9.94 -0.68 0.41
C ARG A 287 9.43 -0.87 1.82
N LYS A 288 8.25 -0.36 2.06
CA LYS A 288 7.49 -0.67 3.24
C LYS A 288 6.53 -1.80 2.88
N ALA A 289 6.61 -2.92 3.60
CA ALA A 289 5.69 -4.01 3.45
C ALA A 289 4.38 -3.73 4.20
N ASP A 290 3.39 -4.55 3.96
CA ASP A 290 2.05 -4.38 4.55
C ASP A 290 2.02 -4.61 6.05
N ASP A 291 2.89 -5.48 6.58
CA ASP A 291 3.14 -5.67 8.01
C ASP A 291 3.93 -4.52 8.67
N CYS A 292 4.09 -3.40 7.97
CA CYS A 292 4.89 -2.24 8.38
C CYS A 292 6.40 -2.47 8.51
N THR A 293 6.92 -3.62 8.17
CA THR A 293 8.36 -3.86 8.07
C THR A 293 8.95 -3.15 6.85
N TRP A 294 10.25 -3.01 6.85
CA TRP A 294 10.98 -2.38 5.77
C TRP A 294 11.98 -3.36 5.16
N SER A 295 12.00 -3.40 3.85
CA SER A 295 13.03 -4.08 3.08
C SER A 295 13.63 -3.12 2.05
N ALA A 296 14.78 -3.48 1.51
CA ALA A 296 15.39 -2.72 0.43
C ALA A 296 16.01 -3.64 -0.61
N THR A 297 16.10 -3.13 -1.82
CA THR A 297 16.90 -3.72 -2.88
C THR A 297 18.14 -2.85 -3.08
N ARG A 298 19.33 -3.47 -3.06
CA ARG A 298 20.61 -2.86 -3.40
C ARG A 298 21.04 -3.29 -4.79
N LEU A 299 21.43 -2.31 -5.60
CA LEU A 299 22.06 -2.51 -6.90
C LEU A 299 23.41 -1.83 -6.88
N THR A 300 24.46 -2.58 -7.19
CA THR A 300 25.83 -2.06 -7.31
C THR A 300 26.26 -2.09 -8.77
N TYR A 301 26.78 -1.00 -9.26
CA TYR A 301 27.25 -0.83 -10.64
C TYR A 301 28.73 -0.47 -10.65
N GLN A 302 29.47 -0.94 -11.66
CA GLN A 302 30.72 -0.29 -12.03
C GLN A 302 30.36 1.12 -12.54
N ALA A 303 30.87 2.16 -11.85
CA ALA A 303 30.44 3.52 -12.16
C ALA A 303 31.04 3.99 -13.49
N THR A 304 30.19 4.44 -14.39
CA THR A 304 30.60 5.17 -15.59
C THR A 304 30.78 6.65 -15.31
N ASP A 305 31.49 7.39 -16.17
CA ASP A 305 31.65 8.84 -16.04
C ASP A 305 30.31 9.59 -16.01
N SER A 306 29.32 9.08 -16.76
CA SER A 306 27.96 9.63 -16.75
C SER A 306 27.25 9.42 -15.40
N MET A 307 27.39 8.25 -14.78
CA MET A 307 26.85 7.95 -13.46
C MET A 307 27.52 8.78 -12.37
N GLU A 308 28.83 8.93 -12.43
CA GLU A 308 29.57 9.79 -11.52
C GLU A 308 29.13 11.26 -11.63
N SER A 309 29.04 11.76 -12.85
CA SER A 309 28.57 13.12 -13.14
C SER A 309 27.15 13.35 -12.63
N TYR A 310 26.26 12.40 -12.85
CA TYR A 310 24.90 12.44 -12.32
C TYR A 310 24.86 12.46 -10.79
N TYR A 311 25.64 11.60 -10.14
CA TYR A 311 25.76 11.61 -8.68
C TYR A 311 26.26 12.96 -8.17
N LYS A 312 27.34 13.50 -8.73
CA LYS A 312 27.92 14.79 -8.33
C LYS A 312 26.92 15.95 -8.47
N ALA A 313 26.20 15.99 -9.58
CA ALA A 313 25.15 16.99 -9.83
C ALA A 313 24.03 16.93 -8.78
N LYS A 314 23.58 15.72 -8.41
CA LYS A 314 22.56 15.52 -7.37
C LYS A 314 23.11 15.80 -5.98
N ALA A 315 24.34 15.42 -5.69
CA ALA A 315 25.01 15.66 -4.41
C ALA A 315 25.26 17.15 -4.14
N ALA A 316 25.46 17.96 -5.18
CA ALA A 316 25.65 19.40 -5.10
C ALA A 316 24.35 20.18 -4.82
N GLN A 317 23.16 19.59 -5.07
CA GLN A 317 21.90 20.28 -4.84
C GLN A 317 21.69 20.53 -3.34
N PRO A 318 21.35 21.77 -2.94
CA PRO A 318 21.06 22.08 -1.55
C PRO A 318 19.85 21.25 -1.09
N ARG A 319 19.92 20.67 0.11
CA ARG A 319 18.78 19.98 0.71
C ARG A 319 17.61 20.93 0.75
N LYS A 320 16.49 20.63 0.05
CA LYS A 320 15.24 21.35 0.25
C LYS A 320 14.90 21.25 1.73
N ARG A 321 15.14 22.34 2.48
CA ARG A 321 14.69 22.45 3.87
C ARG A 321 13.19 22.24 3.85
N GLY A 322 12.71 21.14 4.46
CA GLY A 322 11.31 20.96 4.73
C GLY A 322 10.80 22.25 5.35
N ARG A 323 9.68 22.81 4.85
CA ARG A 323 9.03 23.97 5.45
C ARG A 323 8.77 23.66 6.92
N GLY A 324 9.70 24.06 7.78
CA GLY A 324 9.52 24.06 9.22
C GLY A 324 8.32 24.97 9.52
N LYS A 325 7.30 24.44 10.15
CA LYS A 325 6.21 25.23 10.71
C LYS A 325 6.84 26.33 11.57
N SER A 326 6.79 27.55 11.11
CA SER A 326 7.13 28.75 11.89
C SER A 326 6.33 28.67 13.19
N ARG A 327 7.02 28.45 14.31
CA ARG A 327 6.45 28.68 15.63
C ARG A 327 6.19 30.18 15.72
N ARG A 328 4.94 30.60 15.56
CA ARG A 328 4.50 31.92 15.97
C ARG A 328 4.83 32.07 17.46
N ARG A 329 5.76 32.97 17.77
CA ARG A 329 5.97 33.46 19.13
C ARG A 329 4.67 34.11 19.59
N PRO A 330 4.18 33.82 20.83
CA PRO A 330 3.05 34.57 21.39
C PRO A 330 3.46 36.03 21.59
N ALA A 331 2.59 36.93 21.18
CA ALA A 331 2.78 38.36 21.40
C ALA A 331 2.81 38.63 22.91
N LYS A 332 3.83 39.35 23.39
CA LYS A 332 3.90 39.88 24.75
C LYS A 332 2.76 40.88 24.89
N THR A 333 1.81 40.60 25.75
CA THR A 333 0.84 41.54 26.27
C THR A 333 1.58 42.62 27.08
N ALA A 334 1.51 43.85 26.60
CA ALA A 334 1.93 45.02 27.40
C ALA A 334 0.96 45.19 28.54
N GLN A 335 1.45 45.10 29.77
CA GLN A 335 0.76 45.55 30.96
C GLN A 335 0.81 47.07 31.00
N SER A 336 -0.34 47.73 30.90
CA SER A 336 -0.53 49.12 31.28
C SER A 336 -0.64 49.21 32.80
N ALA A 337 0.19 50.03 33.40
CA ALA A 337 0.13 50.38 34.81
C ALA A 337 -1.03 51.34 35.11
N PRO A 338 -1.59 51.32 36.32
CA PRO A 338 -2.69 52.20 36.70
C PRO A 338 -2.16 53.55 37.25
N GLN A 339 -2.88 54.60 36.91
CA GLN A 339 -3.02 55.77 37.78
C GLN A 339 -4.40 55.79 38.39
#